data_a303c95de2fc58c58d5d97ad0ced67bc
#
_entry.id   a303c95de2fc58c58d5d97ad0ced67bc
#
_cell.length_a   1.000
_cell.length_b   1.000
_cell.length_c   1.000
_cell.angle_alpha   90.00
_cell.angle_beta   90.00
_cell.angle_gamma   90.00
#
_symmetry.space_group_name_H-M   'P 1'
#
loop_
_entity.id
_entity.type
_entity.pdbx_description
1 polymer ?
#
loop_
_entity_poly.entity_id
_entity_poly.type
_entity_poly.pdbx_seq_one_letter_code
_entity_poly.pdbx_strand_id
1 'polypeptide(L)'
;NSADTLYGCIRSINDSTYPNDRIRIFLVNNKGKDNSFDIYAQCQQEFPELLMQWMNSEQGKSRALNLALYNSDGKYIINLDSDGMLEKNALVNMITRFENDTAINCMTGSILTVPEQIKKYKAGPSRLLRELEFMEYAQAFLAGRSYASELNSVYTLSGAFSAFRKSAVLKSWMYNTDTICEDTHITFQMRYLQKERVEVCEDALFFVDPIENVNKLYTQRQRWQRGSLEVSKMFMDKSFKVKNIFTNISVKTLLYDQDLYGIWHLYV
;
A
#
# COMPACT_ATOMS: atom_id res chain seq x y z
N ASN A 1 8.60 -5.61 -13.43
CA ASN A 1 7.99 -5.98 -14.72
C ASN A 1 6.47 -5.84 -14.58
N SER A 2 5.88 -4.88 -15.26
CA SER A 2 4.47 -4.48 -15.10
C SER A 2 3.75 -4.31 -16.43
N ALA A 3 4.36 -4.74 -17.55
CA ALA A 3 3.80 -4.50 -18.88
C ALA A 3 2.35 -4.98 -19.04
N ASP A 4 2.00 -6.12 -18.44
CA ASP A 4 0.66 -6.71 -18.56
C ASP A 4 -0.42 -5.96 -17.77
N THR A 5 -0.05 -5.21 -16.73
CA THR A 5 -1.00 -4.56 -15.80
C THR A 5 -0.96 -3.03 -15.87
N LEU A 6 0.17 -2.47 -16.31
CA LEU A 6 0.42 -1.01 -16.29
C LEU A 6 -0.63 -0.20 -17.06
N TYR A 7 -1.05 -0.67 -18.23
CA TYR A 7 -2.10 0.00 -19.01
C TYR A 7 -3.42 0.11 -18.22
N GLY A 8 -3.85 -1.00 -17.61
CA GLY A 8 -5.06 -1.03 -16.79
C GLY A 8 -4.97 -0.09 -15.58
N CYS A 9 -3.81 -0.05 -14.92
CA CYS A 9 -3.55 0.84 -13.82
C CYS A 9 -3.67 2.33 -14.24
N ILE A 10 -2.97 2.74 -15.30
CA ILE A 10 -3.01 4.13 -15.81
C ILE A 10 -4.41 4.49 -16.28
N ARG A 11 -5.08 3.60 -17.02
CA ARG A 11 -6.46 3.80 -17.46
C ARG A 11 -7.40 4.02 -16.28
N SER A 12 -7.27 3.27 -15.20
CA SER A 12 -8.10 3.44 -14.01
C SER A 12 -7.90 4.80 -13.32
N ILE A 13 -6.69 5.36 -13.41
CA ILE A 13 -6.42 6.73 -12.95
C ILE A 13 -7.10 7.75 -13.89
N ASN A 14 -6.99 7.56 -15.20
CA ASN A 14 -7.64 8.42 -16.19
C ASN A 14 -9.17 8.44 -16.04
N ASP A 15 -9.76 7.27 -15.77
CA ASP A 15 -11.21 7.09 -15.62
C ASP A 15 -11.72 7.53 -14.23
N SER A 16 -10.84 8.02 -13.36
CA SER A 16 -11.22 8.49 -12.03
C SER A 16 -12.08 9.76 -12.11
N THR A 17 -12.91 9.97 -11.09
CA THR A 17 -13.71 11.21 -10.96
C THR A 17 -12.90 12.41 -10.47
N TYR A 18 -11.64 12.20 -10.09
CA TYR A 18 -10.73 13.29 -9.75
C TYR A 18 -10.19 13.96 -11.04
N PRO A 19 -10.10 15.29 -11.12
CA PRO A 19 -9.69 15.99 -12.35
C PRO A 19 -8.29 15.58 -12.80
N ASN A 20 -8.16 15.14 -14.06
CA ASN A 20 -6.91 14.64 -14.62
C ASN A 20 -5.81 15.73 -14.70
N ASP A 21 -6.18 16.97 -14.95
CA ASP A 21 -5.29 18.13 -14.96
C ASP A 21 -4.62 18.44 -13.61
N ARG A 22 -5.12 17.83 -12.53
CA ARG A 22 -4.57 17.91 -11.17
C ARG A 22 -3.75 16.68 -10.77
N ILE A 23 -3.59 15.73 -11.67
CA ILE A 23 -2.83 14.48 -11.44
C ILE A 23 -1.50 14.58 -12.19
N ARG A 24 -0.41 14.30 -11.49
CA ARG A 24 0.89 14.03 -12.09
C ARG A 24 1.37 12.64 -11.72
N ILE A 25 1.62 11.82 -12.72
CA ILE A 25 2.05 10.43 -12.55
C ILE A 25 3.55 10.33 -12.77
N PHE A 26 4.27 9.80 -11.78
CA PHE A 26 5.67 9.43 -11.89
C PHE A 26 5.77 7.91 -12.03
N LEU A 27 6.11 7.44 -13.22
CA LEU A 27 6.36 6.03 -13.50
C LEU A 27 7.85 5.77 -13.35
N VAL A 28 8.23 5.04 -12.31
CA VAL A 28 9.65 4.80 -12.03
C VAL A 28 10.01 3.37 -12.37
N ASN A 29 10.79 3.21 -13.44
CA ASN A 29 11.37 1.93 -13.81
C ASN A 29 12.47 1.53 -12.81
N ASN A 30 12.24 0.42 -12.12
CA ASN A 30 13.12 -0.16 -11.13
C ASN A 30 13.99 -1.28 -11.75
N LYS A 31 14.70 -0.95 -12.84
CA LYS A 31 15.50 -1.89 -13.67
C LYS A 31 14.68 -3.06 -14.25
N GLY A 32 13.39 -2.86 -14.51
CA GLY A 32 12.57 -3.77 -15.31
C GLY A 32 13.11 -3.86 -16.74
N LYS A 33 13.00 -5.05 -17.35
CA LYS A 33 13.49 -5.33 -18.71
C LYS A 33 12.35 -5.68 -19.68
N ASP A 34 11.12 -5.50 -19.27
CA ASP A 34 9.94 -5.73 -20.08
C ASP A 34 9.58 -4.49 -20.92
N ASN A 35 8.54 -4.55 -21.68
CA ASN A 35 8.06 -3.49 -22.55
C ASN A 35 7.16 -2.44 -21.83
N SER A 36 7.33 -2.25 -20.51
CA SER A 36 6.56 -1.24 -19.75
C SER A 36 6.74 0.18 -20.29
N PHE A 37 7.90 0.49 -20.88
CA PHE A 37 8.13 1.80 -21.51
C PHE A 37 7.23 2.03 -22.74
N ASP A 38 7.02 0.99 -23.55
CA ASP A 38 6.15 1.10 -24.73
C ASP A 38 4.69 1.32 -24.31
N ILE A 39 4.25 0.65 -23.24
CA ILE A 39 2.93 0.88 -22.63
C ILE A 39 2.79 2.30 -22.09
N TYR A 40 3.82 2.83 -21.43
CA TYR A 40 3.84 4.22 -21.02
C TYR A 40 3.70 5.18 -22.21
N ALA A 41 4.46 4.98 -23.27
CA ALA A 41 4.41 5.82 -24.47
C ALA A 41 3.03 5.75 -25.16
N GLN A 42 2.40 4.58 -25.19
CA GLN A 42 1.03 4.42 -25.66
C GLN A 42 0.05 5.22 -24.78
N CYS A 43 0.13 5.10 -23.47
CA CYS A 43 -0.75 5.82 -22.55
C CYS A 43 -0.59 7.35 -22.66
N GLN A 44 0.62 7.86 -22.90
CA GLN A 44 0.83 9.29 -23.13
C GLN A 44 0.07 9.82 -24.35
N GLN A 45 -0.05 9.02 -25.40
CA GLN A 45 -0.79 9.39 -26.61
C GLN A 45 -2.30 9.25 -26.40
N GLU A 46 -2.74 8.25 -25.67
CA GLU A 46 -4.15 7.92 -25.47
C GLU A 46 -4.80 8.83 -24.39
N PHE A 47 -4.05 9.21 -23.36
CA PHE A 47 -4.52 10.03 -22.23
C PHE A 47 -3.76 11.36 -22.12
N PRO A 48 -3.93 12.28 -23.08
CA PRO A 48 -3.12 13.52 -23.16
C PRO A 48 -3.35 14.49 -22.00
N GLU A 49 -4.45 14.36 -21.26
CA GLU A 49 -4.74 15.20 -20.09
C GLU A 49 -3.97 14.76 -18.84
N LEU A 50 -3.50 13.51 -18.80
CA LEU A 50 -2.67 13.02 -17.70
C LEU A 50 -1.21 13.44 -17.90
N LEU A 51 -0.68 14.20 -16.95
CA LEU A 51 0.74 14.52 -16.92
C LEU A 51 1.53 13.33 -16.40
N MET A 52 2.20 12.63 -17.31
CA MET A 52 2.99 11.43 -16.98
C MET A 52 4.48 11.67 -17.24
N GLN A 53 5.32 11.20 -16.32
CA GLN A 53 6.76 11.25 -16.44
C GLN A 53 7.37 9.87 -16.19
N TRP A 54 8.20 9.41 -17.14
CA TRP A 54 9.00 8.21 -16.98
C TRP A 54 10.35 8.53 -16.34
N MET A 55 10.75 7.74 -15.37
CA MET A 55 12.03 7.87 -14.67
C MET A 55 12.69 6.50 -14.50
N ASN A 56 14.00 6.48 -14.35
CA ASN A 56 14.77 5.26 -14.08
C ASN A 56 15.44 5.37 -12.72
N SER A 57 15.31 4.34 -11.89
CA SER A 57 15.98 4.24 -10.60
C SER A 57 16.91 3.04 -10.53
N GLU A 58 17.80 3.04 -9.54
CA GLU A 58 18.48 1.83 -9.11
C GLU A 58 17.47 0.83 -8.54
N GLN A 59 17.80 -0.47 -8.58
CA GLN A 59 16.92 -1.54 -8.11
C GLN A 59 16.55 -1.33 -6.62
N GLY A 60 15.25 -1.46 -6.31
CA GLY A 60 14.67 -1.32 -4.97
C GLY A 60 13.45 -0.39 -4.98
N LYS A 61 12.30 -0.86 -4.47
CA LYS A 61 11.04 -0.10 -4.44
C LYS A 61 11.21 1.22 -3.68
N SER A 62 11.90 1.20 -2.53
CA SER A 62 12.20 2.40 -1.75
C SER A 62 12.95 3.46 -2.55
N ARG A 63 13.92 3.06 -3.38
CA ARG A 63 14.67 3.99 -4.23
C ARG A 63 13.80 4.63 -5.30
N ALA A 64 12.93 3.84 -5.91
CA ALA A 64 11.96 4.33 -6.88
C ALA A 64 10.98 5.33 -6.23
N LEU A 65 10.42 5.01 -5.07
CA LEU A 65 9.52 5.89 -4.32
C LEU A 65 10.21 7.19 -3.90
N ASN A 66 11.45 7.12 -3.40
CA ASN A 66 12.22 8.30 -3.03
C ASN A 66 12.51 9.19 -4.24
N LEU A 67 12.84 8.62 -5.39
CA LEU A 67 13.08 9.37 -6.63
C LEU A 67 11.82 10.12 -7.06
N ALA A 68 10.66 9.46 -7.06
CA ALA A 68 9.38 10.08 -7.37
C ALA A 68 9.03 11.20 -6.36
N LEU A 69 9.22 10.94 -5.07
CA LEU A 69 8.95 11.91 -4.01
C LEU A 69 9.78 13.18 -4.15
N TYR A 70 11.07 13.07 -4.47
CA TYR A 70 11.95 14.23 -4.70
C TYR A 70 11.51 15.09 -5.90
N ASN A 71 11.04 14.45 -6.96
CA ASN A 71 10.63 15.12 -8.18
C ASN A 71 9.18 15.59 -8.18
N SER A 72 8.38 15.16 -7.19
CA SER A 72 6.99 15.57 -7.07
C SER A 72 6.87 17.01 -6.58
N ASP A 73 5.82 17.71 -6.99
CA ASP A 73 5.46 19.07 -6.54
C ASP A 73 4.04 19.16 -5.97
N GLY A 74 3.30 18.05 -5.98
CA GLY A 74 1.94 17.97 -5.49
C GLY A 74 1.80 18.20 -3.98
N LYS A 75 0.63 18.66 -3.54
CA LYS A 75 0.25 18.79 -2.13
C LYS A 75 0.19 17.42 -1.44
N TYR A 76 -0.25 16.42 -2.17
CA TYR A 76 -0.40 15.03 -1.74
C TYR A 76 0.49 14.12 -2.57
N ILE A 77 1.03 13.10 -1.95
CA ILE A 77 1.76 12.02 -2.58
C ILE A 77 0.93 10.75 -2.41
N ILE A 78 0.62 10.10 -3.52
CA ILE A 78 -0.12 8.83 -3.54
C ILE A 78 0.78 7.77 -4.16
N ASN A 79 1.03 6.71 -3.42
CA ASN A 79 1.75 5.54 -3.92
C ASN A 79 0.75 4.52 -4.44
N LEU A 80 0.99 4.04 -5.63
CA LEU A 80 0.23 2.95 -6.25
C LEU A 80 1.18 1.88 -6.77
N ASP A 81 0.87 0.62 -6.51
CA ASP A 81 1.50 -0.48 -7.23
C ASP A 81 0.90 -0.58 -8.65
N SER A 82 1.73 -0.87 -9.63
CA SER A 82 1.35 -0.89 -11.05
C SER A 82 0.59 -2.14 -11.49
N ASP A 83 0.29 -3.05 -10.56
CA ASP A 83 -0.39 -4.32 -10.78
C ASP A 83 -1.85 -4.35 -10.30
N GLY A 84 -2.43 -3.18 -10.02
CA GLY A 84 -3.82 -3.05 -9.63
C GLY A 84 -4.54 -1.90 -10.33
N MET A 85 -5.82 -1.73 -10.01
CA MET A 85 -6.71 -0.73 -10.60
C MET A 85 -7.46 0.03 -9.52
N LEU A 86 -7.56 1.35 -9.65
CA LEU A 86 -8.36 2.19 -8.77
C LEU A 86 -9.86 2.04 -9.06
N GLU A 87 -10.68 2.05 -8.01
CA GLU A 87 -12.08 2.41 -8.15
C GLU A 87 -12.17 3.89 -8.53
N LYS A 88 -13.14 4.23 -9.38
CA LYS A 88 -13.23 5.56 -9.99
C LYS A 88 -13.29 6.73 -8.99
N ASN A 89 -13.85 6.54 -7.81
CA ASN A 89 -13.96 7.58 -6.77
C ASN A 89 -12.82 7.52 -5.74
N ALA A 90 -11.93 6.54 -5.81
CA ALA A 90 -10.91 6.32 -4.81
C ALA A 90 -10.03 7.55 -4.53
N LEU A 91 -9.60 8.26 -5.59
CA LEU A 91 -8.80 9.48 -5.45
C LEU A 91 -9.60 10.63 -4.84
N VAL A 92 -10.83 10.84 -5.28
CA VAL A 92 -11.71 11.89 -4.73
C VAL A 92 -11.97 11.64 -3.25
N ASN A 93 -12.30 10.40 -2.86
CA ASN A 93 -12.57 10.02 -1.47
C ASN A 93 -11.34 10.32 -0.59
N MET A 94 -10.17 9.89 -1.04
CA MET A 94 -8.92 10.09 -0.31
C MET A 94 -8.55 11.58 -0.17
N ILE A 95 -8.63 12.34 -1.26
CA ILE A 95 -8.32 13.78 -1.22
C ILE A 95 -9.36 14.55 -0.40
N THR A 96 -10.64 14.22 -0.53
CA THR A 96 -11.71 14.84 0.28
C THR A 96 -11.48 14.61 1.79
N ARG A 97 -11.06 13.41 2.18
CA ARG A 97 -10.74 13.12 3.59
C ARG A 97 -9.57 13.97 4.10
N PHE A 98 -8.52 14.14 3.30
CA PHE A 98 -7.43 15.06 3.63
C PHE A 98 -7.88 16.52 3.74
N GLU A 99 -8.73 16.99 2.83
CA GLU A 99 -9.18 18.39 2.86
C GLU A 99 -10.14 18.68 4.01
N ASN A 100 -10.97 17.70 4.39
CA ASN A 100 -11.92 17.84 5.49
C ASN A 100 -11.25 17.78 6.88
N ASP A 101 -10.11 17.12 7.00
CA ASP A 101 -9.36 17.04 8.26
C ASP A 101 -7.87 17.33 8.04
N THR A 102 -7.45 18.52 8.45
CA THR A 102 -6.07 18.96 8.32
C THR A 102 -5.09 18.25 9.26
N ALA A 103 -5.58 17.54 10.26
CA ALA A 103 -4.76 16.75 11.17
C ALA A 103 -4.32 15.41 10.55
N ILE A 104 -5.01 14.94 9.50
CA ILE A 104 -4.63 13.73 8.79
C ILE A 104 -3.41 14.02 7.90
N ASN A 105 -2.31 13.33 8.15
CA ASN A 105 -1.05 13.46 7.42
C ASN A 105 -0.69 12.23 6.58
N CYS A 106 -1.24 11.07 6.90
CA CYS A 106 -1.07 9.84 6.13
C CYS A 106 -2.30 8.93 6.27
N MET A 107 -2.62 8.22 5.19
CA MET A 107 -3.69 7.23 5.17
C MET A 107 -3.43 6.13 4.15
N THR A 108 -4.12 5.01 4.29
CA THR A 108 -4.16 3.93 3.30
C THR A 108 -5.57 3.77 2.77
N GLY A 109 -5.68 3.40 1.49
CA GLY A 109 -6.93 2.90 0.94
C GLY A 109 -7.16 1.43 1.27
N SER A 110 -8.28 0.89 0.82
CA SER A 110 -8.67 -0.50 0.97
C SER A 110 -8.28 -1.32 -0.27
N ILE A 111 -7.60 -2.44 -0.05
CA ILE A 111 -7.19 -3.34 -1.11
C ILE A 111 -8.15 -4.52 -1.17
N LEU A 112 -8.64 -4.83 -2.36
CA LEU A 112 -9.51 -5.99 -2.61
C LEU A 112 -9.00 -6.74 -3.85
N THR A 113 -9.26 -8.04 -3.91
CA THR A 113 -9.03 -8.78 -5.16
C THR A 113 -10.22 -8.62 -6.10
N VAL A 114 -9.96 -8.69 -7.42
CA VAL A 114 -10.99 -8.50 -8.46
C VAL A 114 -11.99 -9.66 -8.43
N PRO A 115 -13.28 -9.46 -8.03
CA PRO A 115 -14.26 -10.55 -7.90
C PRO A 115 -14.58 -11.23 -9.24
N GLU A 116 -14.55 -10.47 -10.33
CA GLU A 116 -14.84 -10.97 -11.69
C GLU A 116 -13.78 -11.97 -12.15
N GLN A 117 -12.53 -11.79 -11.75
CA GLN A 117 -11.46 -12.74 -12.04
C GLN A 117 -11.63 -14.05 -11.27
N ILE A 118 -12.09 -13.98 -10.01
CA ILE A 118 -12.36 -15.17 -9.20
C ILE A 118 -13.43 -16.03 -9.86
N LYS A 119 -14.49 -15.41 -10.40
CA LYS A 119 -15.62 -16.08 -11.06
C LYS A 119 -15.21 -16.82 -12.34
N LYS A 120 -14.10 -16.46 -12.99
CA LYS A 120 -13.59 -17.16 -14.18
C LYS A 120 -13.09 -18.57 -13.89
N TYR A 121 -12.75 -18.88 -12.65
CA TYR A 121 -12.28 -20.20 -12.26
C TYR A 121 -13.46 -21.15 -12.01
N LYS A 122 -13.33 -22.39 -12.52
CA LYS A 122 -14.29 -23.47 -12.20
C LYS A 122 -14.28 -23.74 -10.69
N ALA A 123 -15.41 -24.21 -10.16
CA ALA A 123 -15.50 -24.65 -8.76
C ALA A 123 -14.41 -25.69 -8.45
N GLY A 124 -13.70 -25.50 -7.35
CA GLY A 124 -12.59 -26.35 -6.94
C GLY A 124 -11.57 -25.62 -6.06
N PRO A 125 -10.47 -26.30 -5.67
CA PRO A 125 -9.49 -25.73 -4.73
C PRO A 125 -8.89 -24.38 -5.17
N SER A 126 -8.66 -24.21 -6.47
CA SER A 126 -8.13 -22.96 -7.03
C SER A 126 -9.07 -21.78 -6.87
N ARG A 127 -10.37 -22.00 -7.04
CA ARG A 127 -11.37 -20.97 -6.84
C ARG A 127 -11.56 -20.69 -5.35
N LEU A 128 -11.63 -21.73 -4.54
CA LEU A 128 -11.75 -21.60 -3.08
C LEU A 128 -10.60 -20.77 -2.49
N LEU A 129 -9.34 -21.00 -2.93
CA LEU A 129 -8.19 -20.22 -2.50
C LEU A 129 -8.40 -18.71 -2.71
N ARG A 130 -8.91 -18.33 -3.88
CA ARG A 130 -9.14 -16.92 -4.25
C ARG A 130 -10.34 -16.31 -3.53
N GLU A 131 -11.38 -17.11 -3.30
CA GLU A 131 -12.53 -16.68 -2.50
C GLU A 131 -12.11 -16.43 -1.03
N LEU A 132 -11.26 -17.29 -0.47
CA LEU A 132 -10.71 -17.09 0.87
C LEU A 132 -9.78 -15.88 0.94
N GLU A 133 -8.94 -15.64 -0.07
CA GLU A 133 -8.11 -14.42 -0.15
C GLU A 133 -8.98 -13.16 -0.22
N PHE A 134 -10.04 -13.17 -1.05
CA PHE A 134 -10.98 -12.04 -1.11
C PHE A 134 -11.62 -11.76 0.25
N MET A 135 -12.07 -12.81 0.94
CA MET A 135 -12.67 -12.68 2.28
C MET A 135 -11.66 -12.14 3.29
N GLU A 136 -10.42 -12.64 3.26
CA GLU A 136 -9.33 -12.14 4.13
C GLU A 136 -9.08 -10.65 3.89
N TYR A 137 -8.98 -10.21 2.62
CA TYR A 137 -8.75 -8.82 2.28
C TYR A 137 -9.95 -7.94 2.68
N ALA A 138 -11.17 -8.37 2.38
CA ALA A 138 -12.37 -7.64 2.78
C ALA A 138 -12.46 -7.49 4.31
N GLN A 139 -12.21 -8.55 5.05
CA GLN A 139 -12.19 -8.50 6.51
C GLN A 139 -11.07 -7.58 7.03
N ALA A 140 -9.85 -7.72 6.48
CA ALA A 140 -8.70 -6.94 6.93
C ALA A 140 -8.86 -5.44 6.63
N PHE A 141 -9.27 -5.08 5.42
CA PHE A 141 -9.30 -3.68 4.98
C PHE A 141 -10.61 -2.97 5.30
N LEU A 142 -11.77 -3.60 5.09
CA LEU A 142 -13.06 -2.94 5.28
C LEU A 142 -13.56 -2.99 6.73
N ALA A 143 -13.07 -3.90 7.56
CA ALA A 143 -13.48 -4.01 8.95
C ALA A 143 -12.30 -3.81 9.92
N GLY A 144 -11.28 -4.67 9.84
CA GLY A 144 -10.20 -4.70 10.81
C GLY A 144 -9.39 -3.40 10.86
N ARG A 145 -8.95 -2.90 9.70
CA ARG A 145 -8.16 -1.66 9.64
C ARG A 145 -8.99 -0.41 9.91
N SER A 146 -10.26 -0.38 9.49
CA SER A 146 -11.15 0.73 9.83
C SER A 146 -11.34 0.83 11.34
N TYR A 147 -11.60 -0.30 12.01
CA TYR A 147 -11.64 -0.33 13.47
C TYR A 147 -10.30 0.05 14.12
N ALA A 148 -9.19 -0.44 13.58
CA ALA A 148 -7.85 -0.06 14.05
C ALA A 148 -7.56 1.43 13.85
N SER A 149 -8.09 2.06 12.80
CA SER A 149 -8.00 3.50 12.55
C SER A 149 -8.68 4.30 13.66
N GLU A 150 -9.91 3.94 14.02
CA GLU A 150 -10.62 4.57 15.14
C GLU A 150 -9.84 4.50 16.47
N LEU A 151 -9.16 3.39 16.71
CA LEU A 151 -8.33 3.18 17.89
C LEU A 151 -6.91 3.76 17.76
N ASN A 152 -6.58 4.44 16.65
CA ASN A 152 -5.22 4.86 16.30
C ASN A 152 -4.19 3.72 16.44
N SER A 153 -4.55 2.54 15.97
CA SER A 153 -3.75 1.30 16.09
C SER A 153 -3.44 0.63 14.75
N VAL A 154 -3.67 1.31 13.62
CA VAL A 154 -3.29 0.79 12.28
C VAL A 154 -1.81 0.46 12.27
N TYR A 155 -1.48 -0.80 12.06
CA TYR A 155 -0.11 -1.29 12.14
C TYR A 155 0.75 -0.82 10.96
N THR A 156 0.21 -0.91 9.74
CA THR A 156 0.91 -0.55 8.51
C THR A 156 -0.03 0.05 7.47
N LEU A 157 0.46 1.08 6.78
CA LEU A 157 -0.12 1.53 5.52
C LEU A 157 0.08 0.45 4.47
N SER A 158 -0.80 0.36 3.48
CA SER A 158 -0.60 -0.56 2.36
C SER A 158 0.44 0.01 1.39
N GLY A 159 1.47 -0.76 1.08
CA GLY A 159 2.43 -0.42 0.04
C GLY A 159 1.83 -0.34 -1.36
N ALA A 160 0.66 -0.98 -1.58
CA ALA A 160 -0.05 -0.97 -2.85
C ALA A 160 -0.89 0.29 -3.07
N PHE A 161 -1.44 0.89 -1.99
CA PHE A 161 -2.23 2.12 -2.07
C PHE A 161 -2.17 2.89 -0.76
N SER A 162 -1.31 3.88 -0.70
CA SER A 162 -1.14 4.78 0.45
C SER A 162 -0.96 6.22 0.01
N ALA A 163 -1.34 7.16 0.87
CA ALA A 163 -1.28 8.58 0.60
C ALA A 163 -0.72 9.37 1.79
N PHE A 164 -0.03 10.45 1.48
CA PHE A 164 0.62 11.34 2.44
C PHE A 164 0.42 12.80 2.06
N ARG A 165 0.32 13.68 3.06
CA ARG A 165 0.67 15.09 2.81
C ARG A 165 2.16 15.16 2.53
N LYS A 166 2.55 15.79 1.43
CA LYS A 166 3.97 15.93 1.06
C LYS A 166 4.79 16.57 2.19
N SER A 167 4.26 17.59 2.84
CA SER A 167 4.91 18.28 3.96
C SER A 167 5.21 17.36 5.15
N ALA A 168 4.41 16.32 5.36
CA ALA A 168 4.62 15.36 6.43
C ALA A 168 5.63 14.28 6.05
N VAL A 169 5.51 13.69 4.85
CA VAL A 169 6.45 12.64 4.43
C VAL A 169 7.88 13.20 4.25
N LEU A 170 8.05 14.46 3.88
CA LEU A 170 9.37 15.10 3.79
C LEU A 170 10.02 15.36 5.17
N LYS A 171 9.27 15.33 6.26
CA LYS A 171 9.81 15.40 7.63
C LYS A 171 10.28 14.03 8.13
N SER A 172 9.94 12.96 7.44
CA SER A 172 10.41 11.61 7.74
C SER A 172 11.83 11.38 7.19
N TRP A 173 12.40 10.22 7.48
CA TRP A 173 13.64 9.76 6.82
C TRP A 173 13.36 9.17 5.44
N MET A 174 12.16 9.42 4.89
CA MET A 174 11.69 8.88 3.63
C MET A 174 11.63 7.34 3.63
N TYR A 175 11.62 6.72 2.44
CA TYR A 175 11.57 5.25 2.34
C TYR A 175 12.96 4.66 2.59
N ASN A 176 13.09 3.84 3.62
CA ASN A 176 14.33 3.16 3.95
C ASN A 176 14.68 2.11 2.88
N THR A 177 15.92 2.13 2.43
CA THR A 177 16.44 1.22 1.39
C THR A 177 16.97 -0.10 1.93
N ASP A 178 17.10 -0.24 3.25
CA ASP A 178 17.70 -1.38 3.93
C ASP A 178 16.66 -2.36 4.50
N THR A 179 15.38 -2.12 4.21
CA THR A 179 14.27 -3.00 4.62
C THR A 179 13.48 -3.51 3.41
N ILE A 180 12.89 -4.70 3.56
CA ILE A 180 12.00 -5.30 2.55
C ILE A 180 10.53 -4.86 2.69
N CYS A 181 10.19 -4.12 3.77
CA CYS A 181 8.85 -3.58 4.04
C CYS A 181 8.93 -2.06 4.28
N GLU A 182 9.13 -1.34 3.19
CA GLU A 182 9.23 0.11 3.17
C GLU A 182 7.96 0.80 3.68
N ASP A 183 6.80 0.21 3.41
CA ASP A 183 5.48 0.66 3.85
C ASP A 183 5.30 0.58 5.37
N THR A 184 5.68 -0.53 5.97
CA THR A 184 5.68 -0.67 7.43
C THR A 184 6.69 0.28 8.06
N HIS A 185 7.88 0.42 7.47
CA HIS A 185 8.92 1.30 8.00
C HIS A 185 8.49 2.78 7.98
N ILE A 186 7.92 3.27 6.86
CA ILE A 186 7.43 4.65 6.79
C ILE A 186 6.24 4.87 7.76
N THR A 187 5.37 3.87 7.93
CA THR A 187 4.26 3.92 8.89
C THR A 187 4.78 4.11 10.32
N PHE A 188 5.81 3.35 10.70
CA PHE A 188 6.44 3.48 12.01
C PHE A 188 7.12 4.84 12.21
N GLN A 189 7.74 5.41 11.17
CA GLN A 189 8.28 6.76 11.23
C GLN A 189 7.18 7.79 11.49
N MET A 190 6.09 7.75 10.71
CA MET A 190 4.94 8.67 10.89
C MET A 190 4.41 8.56 12.32
N ARG A 191 4.19 7.35 12.82
CA ARG A 191 3.62 7.11 14.13
C ARG A 191 4.57 7.41 15.29
N TYR A 192 5.79 6.87 15.27
CA TYR A 192 6.69 6.91 16.43
C TYR A 192 7.58 8.15 16.45
N LEU A 193 8.03 8.64 15.30
CA LEU A 193 8.90 9.81 15.24
C LEU A 193 8.09 11.12 15.15
N GLN A 194 7.07 11.14 14.30
CA GLN A 194 6.28 12.36 14.07
C GLN A 194 5.01 12.42 14.92
N LYS A 195 4.63 11.32 15.58
CA LYS A 195 3.41 11.21 16.41
C LYS A 195 2.12 11.43 15.60
N GLU A 196 2.16 11.13 14.34
CA GLU A 196 1.02 11.24 13.45
C GLU A 196 0.03 10.09 13.66
N ARG A 197 -1.24 10.39 13.45
CA ARG A 197 -2.28 9.39 13.35
C ARG A 197 -2.24 8.75 11.98
N VAL A 198 -2.37 7.43 11.92
CA VAL A 198 -2.41 6.65 10.67
C VAL A 198 -3.86 6.27 10.41
N GLU A 199 -4.41 6.78 9.32
CA GLU A 199 -5.82 6.63 8.97
C GLU A 199 -6.05 5.59 7.88
N VAL A 200 -7.30 5.15 7.78
CA VAL A 200 -7.80 4.30 6.68
C VAL A 200 -8.93 5.03 5.98
N CYS A 201 -8.85 5.09 4.66
CA CYS A 201 -9.92 5.57 3.79
C CYS A 201 -10.62 4.35 3.20
N GLU A 202 -11.62 3.84 3.89
CA GLU A 202 -12.28 2.56 3.59
C GLU A 202 -13.00 2.55 2.25
N ASP A 203 -13.44 3.71 1.77
CA ASP A 203 -14.14 3.93 0.51
C ASP A 203 -13.19 4.30 -0.66
N ALA A 204 -11.89 4.38 -0.40
CA ALA A 204 -10.87 4.48 -1.44
C ALA A 204 -10.39 3.07 -1.81
N LEU A 205 -11.02 2.46 -2.83
CA LEU A 205 -10.75 1.07 -3.19
C LEU A 205 -9.69 0.95 -4.28
N PHE A 206 -8.83 -0.06 -4.12
CA PHE A 206 -7.83 -0.49 -5.09
C PHE A 206 -7.92 -1.99 -5.30
N PHE A 207 -8.10 -2.41 -6.55
CA PHE A 207 -8.30 -3.80 -6.91
C PHE A 207 -7.02 -4.42 -7.46
N VAL A 208 -6.65 -5.57 -6.92
CA VAL A 208 -5.49 -6.36 -7.35
C VAL A 208 -5.94 -7.71 -7.88
N ASP A 209 -5.12 -8.32 -8.72
CA ASP A 209 -5.39 -9.66 -9.22
C ASP A 209 -5.30 -10.69 -8.09
N PRO A 210 -6.21 -11.69 -8.07
CA PRO A 210 -6.17 -12.74 -7.06
C PRO A 210 -4.90 -13.57 -7.19
N ILE A 211 -4.41 -14.10 -6.05
CA ILE A 211 -3.20 -14.91 -5.99
C ILE A 211 -3.30 -16.14 -6.90
N GLU A 212 -2.23 -16.46 -7.60
CA GLU A 212 -2.23 -17.56 -8.57
C GLU A 212 -2.29 -18.94 -7.93
N ASN A 213 -1.53 -19.15 -6.85
CA ASN A 213 -1.43 -20.44 -6.17
C ASN A 213 -0.91 -20.27 -4.72
N VAL A 214 -1.00 -21.38 -3.97
CA VAL A 214 -0.61 -21.44 -2.55
C VAL A 214 0.88 -21.10 -2.34
N ASN A 215 1.77 -21.49 -3.26
CA ASN A 215 3.20 -21.20 -3.09
C ASN A 215 3.50 -19.70 -3.19
N LYS A 216 2.83 -19.00 -4.12
CA LYS A 216 2.93 -17.54 -4.21
C LYS A 216 2.36 -16.87 -2.96
N LEU A 217 1.22 -17.35 -2.47
CA LEU A 217 0.64 -16.87 -1.21
C LEU A 217 1.62 -17.04 -0.05
N TYR A 218 2.17 -18.22 0.13
CA TYR A 218 3.14 -18.52 1.19
C TYR A 218 4.36 -17.59 1.13
N THR A 219 4.96 -17.42 -0.05
CA THR A 219 6.12 -16.54 -0.24
C THR A 219 5.78 -15.07 0.07
N GLN A 220 4.59 -14.62 -0.33
CA GLN A 220 4.11 -13.27 -0.05
C GLN A 220 3.95 -13.05 1.47
N ARG A 221 3.30 -13.98 2.18
CA ARG A 221 3.09 -13.89 3.63
C ARG A 221 4.40 -13.97 4.42
N GLN A 222 5.33 -14.85 4.02
CA GLN A 222 6.67 -14.89 4.61
C GLN A 222 7.40 -13.55 4.49
N ARG A 223 7.35 -12.92 3.31
CA ARG A 223 7.95 -11.60 3.10
C ARG A 223 7.35 -10.54 4.03
N TRP A 224 6.02 -10.51 4.14
CA TRP A 224 5.33 -9.57 5.01
C TRP A 224 5.68 -9.78 6.48
N GLN A 225 5.62 -11.02 6.95
CA GLN A 225 5.95 -11.36 8.34
C GLN A 225 7.40 -11.02 8.67
N ARG A 226 8.33 -11.44 7.82
CA ARG A 226 9.76 -11.13 8.00
C ARG A 226 10.02 -9.63 8.05
N GLY A 227 9.46 -8.87 7.12
CA GLY A 227 9.64 -7.42 7.08
C GLY A 227 9.01 -6.72 8.29
N SER A 228 7.85 -7.16 8.74
CA SER A 228 7.20 -6.64 9.96
C SER A 228 8.07 -6.84 11.19
N LEU A 229 8.66 -8.02 11.36
CA LEU A 229 9.58 -8.32 12.46
C LEU A 229 10.86 -7.48 12.38
N GLU A 230 11.44 -7.36 11.19
CA GLU A 230 12.64 -6.54 10.93
C GLU A 230 12.42 -5.08 11.31
N VAL A 231 11.34 -4.46 10.81
CA VAL A 231 10.99 -3.07 11.11
C VAL A 231 10.68 -2.90 12.59
N SER A 232 9.92 -3.81 13.19
CA SER A 232 9.62 -3.76 14.63
C SER A 232 10.89 -3.74 15.47
N LYS A 233 11.87 -4.56 15.13
CA LYS A 233 13.18 -4.58 15.80
C LYS A 233 13.89 -3.22 15.69
N MET A 234 13.89 -2.59 14.52
CA MET A 234 14.54 -1.28 14.32
C MET A 234 13.98 -0.19 15.22
N PHE A 235 12.69 -0.26 15.57
CA PHE A 235 12.03 0.74 16.41
C PHE A 235 11.92 0.34 17.88
N MET A 236 11.97 -0.95 18.22
CA MET A 236 11.86 -1.44 19.60
C MET A 236 13.12 -1.18 20.42
N ASP A 237 14.30 -1.29 19.85
CA ASP A 237 15.60 -1.09 20.57
C ASP A 237 15.73 0.31 21.19
N LYS A 238 14.95 1.29 20.72
CA LYS A 238 14.99 2.68 21.21
C LYS A 238 14.00 2.98 22.34
N SER A 239 13.04 2.11 22.63
CA SER A 239 11.95 2.39 23.58
C SER A 239 11.49 1.19 24.42
N PHE A 240 12.16 0.04 24.33
CA PHE A 240 11.73 -1.18 25.00
C PHE A 240 11.99 -1.11 26.51
N LYS A 241 11.00 -0.58 27.24
CA LYS A 241 10.87 -0.83 28.69
C LYS A 241 9.75 -1.83 28.89
N VAL A 242 10.00 -2.88 29.66
CA VAL A 242 9.01 -3.93 29.99
C VAL A 242 7.66 -3.32 30.44
N LYS A 243 7.72 -2.17 31.10
CA LYS A 243 6.54 -1.39 31.51
C LYS A 243 5.65 -0.92 30.32
N ASN A 244 6.21 -0.81 29.10
CA ASN A 244 5.49 -0.33 27.92
C ASN A 244 4.79 -1.45 27.14
N ILE A 245 5.06 -2.73 27.43
CA ILE A 245 4.42 -3.89 26.78
C ILE A 245 2.90 -3.83 26.99
N PHE A 246 2.46 -3.44 28.18
CA PHE A 246 1.03 -3.37 28.52
C PHE A 246 0.33 -2.08 28.09
N THR A 247 1.09 -1.02 27.84
CA THR A 247 0.55 0.31 27.47
C THR A 247 0.71 0.65 26.01
N ASN A 248 1.64 0.00 25.30
CA ASN A 248 1.88 0.26 23.88
C ASN A 248 1.01 -0.66 23.02
N ILE A 249 -0.06 -0.09 22.45
CA ILE A 249 -1.03 -0.79 21.59
C ILE A 249 -0.32 -1.48 20.41
N SER A 250 0.72 -0.86 19.84
CA SER A 250 1.45 -1.43 18.70
C SER A 250 2.26 -2.67 19.08
N VAL A 251 2.82 -2.72 20.28
CA VAL A 251 3.48 -3.93 20.80
C VAL A 251 2.46 -5.01 21.11
N LYS A 252 1.28 -4.65 21.64
CA LYS A 252 0.18 -5.60 21.82
C LYS A 252 -0.30 -6.16 20.49
N THR A 253 -0.49 -5.32 19.47
CA THR A 253 -0.91 -5.76 18.14
C THR A 253 0.14 -6.68 17.53
N LEU A 254 1.42 -6.35 17.65
CA LEU A 254 2.51 -7.19 17.18
C LEU A 254 2.50 -8.58 17.86
N LEU A 255 2.38 -8.61 19.18
CA LEU A 255 2.32 -9.86 19.94
C LEU A 255 1.04 -10.66 19.66
N TYR A 256 -0.10 -9.98 19.51
CA TYR A 256 -1.38 -10.65 19.22
C TYR A 256 -1.44 -11.14 17.77
N ASP A 257 -1.12 -10.30 16.79
CA ASP A 257 -1.27 -10.65 15.37
C ASP A 257 -0.14 -11.54 14.84
N GLN A 258 1.07 -11.41 15.38
CA GLN A 258 2.24 -12.13 14.86
C GLN A 258 2.60 -13.36 15.68
N ASP A 259 2.55 -13.30 16.99
CA ASP A 259 3.02 -14.41 17.82
C ASP A 259 1.86 -15.30 18.32
N LEU A 260 0.79 -14.73 18.86
CA LEU A 260 -0.34 -15.53 19.38
C LEU A 260 -1.21 -16.10 18.24
N TYR A 261 -1.47 -15.32 17.19
CA TYR A 261 -2.22 -15.81 16.04
C TYR A 261 -1.42 -16.85 15.24
N GLY A 262 -0.12 -16.65 15.08
CA GLY A 262 0.80 -17.61 14.47
C GLY A 262 0.93 -18.90 15.27
N ILE A 263 1.01 -18.81 16.60
CA ILE A 263 1.05 -19.98 17.50
C ILE A 263 -0.29 -20.73 17.47
N TRP A 264 -1.42 -20.02 17.43
CA TRP A 264 -2.74 -20.65 17.37
C TRP A 264 -2.94 -21.47 16.09
N HIS A 265 -2.44 -20.98 14.95
CA HIS A 265 -2.48 -21.71 13.67
C HIS A 265 -1.54 -22.92 13.61
N LEU A 266 -0.56 -23.02 14.51
CA LEU A 266 0.29 -24.21 14.64
C LEU A 266 -0.34 -25.30 15.51
N TYR A 267 -1.38 -24.99 16.29
CA TYR A 267 -2.06 -25.92 17.19
C TYR A 267 -3.43 -26.41 16.68
N VAL A 268 -3.92 -25.88 15.56
CA VAL A 268 -5.15 -26.33 14.88
C VAL A 268 -4.81 -26.95 13.53
#